data_50066061487038bccb0e1699dd2cd4eb
#
_entry.id   50066061487038bccb0e1699dd2cd4eb
#
_cell.length_a   1.000
_cell.length_b   1.000
_cell.length_c   1.000
_cell.angle_alpha   90.00
_cell.angle_beta   90.00
_cell.angle_gamma   90.00
#
_symmetry.space_group_name_H-M   'P 1'
#
loop_
_entity.id
_entity.type
_entity.pdbx_description
1 polymer ?
#
loop_
_entity_poly.entity_id
_entity_poly.type
_entity_poly.pdbx_seq_one_letter_code
_entity_poly.pdbx_strand_id
1 'polypeptide(L)'
;IIDIESKTILNKLHSPTAQWGVDGIKYHKGKIFLIVNGIKDKSQHGLYSLDLIENETEFGNLDPVLVFHKKMHIPTTLSIVQNQIYILANSQLDLLEANTNTIIDSSKLTDTYVIKKMDIHKNQ
;
A
#
# COMPACT_ATOMS: atom_id res chain seq x y z
N ILE A 1 17.60 5.36 -1.00
CA ILE A 1 17.32 6.79 -0.76
C ILE A 1 18.19 7.61 -1.71
N ILE A 2 17.60 8.57 -2.35
CA ILE A 2 18.29 9.47 -3.29
C ILE A 2 18.13 10.89 -2.76
N ASP A 3 19.24 11.59 -2.65
CA ASP A 3 19.24 13.04 -2.47
C ASP A 3 18.96 13.72 -3.81
N ILE A 4 17.86 14.42 -3.89
CA ILE A 4 17.40 15.06 -5.12
C ILE A 4 18.28 16.26 -5.49
N GLU A 5 18.79 16.99 -4.51
CA GLU A 5 19.60 18.18 -4.73
C GLU A 5 21.00 17.81 -5.27
N SER A 6 21.67 16.88 -4.60
CA SER A 6 22.99 16.42 -5.02
C SER A 6 22.94 15.36 -6.13
N LYS A 7 21.75 14.79 -6.42
CA LYS A 7 21.55 13.69 -7.36
C LYS A 7 22.38 12.45 -7.02
N THR A 8 22.63 12.24 -5.73
CA THR A 8 23.44 11.11 -5.25
C THR A 8 22.57 10.06 -4.57
N ILE A 9 23.03 8.81 -4.65
CA ILE A 9 22.42 7.71 -3.90
C ILE A 9 23.03 7.73 -2.51
N LEU A 10 22.24 8.08 -1.50
CA LEU A 10 22.68 8.10 -0.11
C LEU A 10 22.74 6.68 0.47
N ASN A 11 21.75 5.85 0.17
CA ASN A 11 21.70 4.50 0.67
C ASN A 11 20.91 3.58 -0.28
N LYS A 12 21.36 2.32 -0.39
CA LYS A 12 20.62 1.24 -1.03
C LYS A 12 20.01 0.38 0.06
N LEU A 13 18.75 0.63 0.35
CA LEU A 13 18.01 -0.14 1.35
C LEU A 13 17.61 -1.50 0.80
N HIS A 14 17.77 -2.54 1.61
CA HIS A 14 17.17 -3.83 1.31
C HIS A 14 15.66 -3.75 1.59
N SER A 15 14.86 -3.93 0.56
CA SER A 15 13.42 -3.91 0.72
C SER A 15 12.93 -5.18 1.42
N PRO A 16 12.25 -5.09 2.56
CA PRO A 16 11.66 -6.26 3.21
C PRO A 16 10.45 -6.80 2.44
N THR A 17 9.97 -6.07 1.44
CA THR A 17 8.76 -6.40 0.66
C THR A 17 9.05 -6.68 -0.81
N ALA A 18 10.31 -6.93 -1.20
CA ALA A 18 10.71 -7.05 -2.61
C ALA A 18 9.89 -8.08 -3.43
N GLN A 19 9.32 -9.08 -2.77
CA GLN A 19 8.52 -10.13 -3.41
C GLN A 19 7.00 -9.97 -3.20
N TRP A 20 6.54 -8.91 -2.57
CA TRP A 20 5.16 -8.79 -2.11
C TRP A 20 4.24 -8.04 -3.07
N GLY A 21 4.80 -7.41 -4.11
CA GLY A 21 4.01 -6.59 -5.02
C GLY A 21 3.35 -5.41 -4.28
N VAL A 22 4.17 -4.40 -3.99
CA VAL A 22 3.70 -3.14 -3.40
C VAL A 22 3.15 -2.28 -4.52
N ASP A 23 1.89 -1.85 -4.37
CA ASP A 23 1.19 -1.02 -5.34
C ASP A 23 1.11 0.44 -4.87
N GLY A 24 0.58 0.69 -3.70
CA GLY A 24 0.48 2.01 -3.12
C GLY A 24 1.55 2.29 -2.06
N ILE A 25 2.11 3.49 -2.05
CA ILE A 25 3.10 3.92 -1.06
C ILE A 25 2.87 5.36 -0.62
N LYS A 26 2.95 5.63 0.69
CA LYS A 26 2.91 6.99 1.27
C LYS A 26 3.83 7.09 2.48
N TYR A 27 4.59 8.18 2.52
CA TYR A 27 5.34 8.56 3.72
C TYR A 27 4.47 9.41 4.65
N HIS A 28 4.59 9.16 5.96
CA HIS A 28 3.98 9.99 6.98
C HIS A 28 4.71 9.84 8.33
N LYS A 29 5.31 10.91 8.81
CA LYS A 29 5.91 11.01 10.16
C LYS A 29 6.88 9.85 10.50
N GLY A 30 7.91 9.65 9.69
CA GLY A 30 8.94 8.64 9.90
C GLY A 30 8.53 7.21 9.56
N LYS A 31 7.33 7.02 8.98
CA LYS A 31 6.85 5.73 8.51
C LYS A 31 6.49 5.77 7.04
N ILE A 32 6.68 4.65 6.38
CA ILE A 32 6.15 4.40 5.05
C ILE A 32 4.94 3.48 5.18
N PHE A 33 3.81 3.88 4.63
CA PHE A 33 2.62 3.05 4.52
C PHE A 33 2.57 2.42 3.13
N LEU A 34 2.34 1.12 3.08
CA LEU A 34 2.41 0.29 1.89
C LEU A 34 1.09 -0.44 1.66
N ILE A 35 0.60 -0.45 0.43
CA ILE A 35 -0.45 -1.36 0.01
C ILE A 35 0.17 -2.55 -0.71
N VAL A 36 -0.10 -3.73 -0.20
CA VAL A 36 0.38 -5.00 -0.75
C VAL A 36 -0.78 -5.76 -1.36
N ASN A 37 -0.66 -6.16 -2.62
CA ASN A 37 -1.67 -6.93 -3.34
C ASN A 37 -1.10 -7.98 -4.31
N GLY A 38 0.23 -8.01 -4.48
CA GLY A 38 0.90 -8.90 -5.44
C GLY A 38 1.33 -10.25 -4.87
N ILE A 39 1.20 -10.47 -3.57
CA ILE A 39 1.51 -11.74 -2.95
C ILE A 39 0.42 -12.78 -3.27
N LYS A 40 0.80 -14.04 -3.52
CA LYS A 40 -0.16 -15.11 -3.85
C LYS A 40 -1.17 -15.37 -2.74
N ASP A 41 -0.70 -15.31 -1.49
CA ASP A 41 -1.57 -15.46 -0.32
C ASP A 41 -2.40 -14.20 -0.11
N LYS A 42 -3.64 -14.24 -0.59
CA LYS A 42 -4.58 -13.11 -0.46
C LYS A 42 -4.89 -12.74 0.98
N SER A 43 -4.64 -13.64 1.95
CA SER A 43 -4.81 -13.30 3.38
C SER A 43 -3.83 -12.26 3.87
N GLN A 44 -2.76 -12.03 3.12
CA GLN A 44 -1.74 -11.04 3.42
C GLN A 44 -1.90 -9.74 2.62
N HIS A 45 -2.92 -9.63 1.78
CA HIS A 45 -3.21 -8.37 1.09
C HIS A 45 -3.68 -7.31 2.09
N GLY A 46 -3.20 -6.09 1.93
CA GLY A 46 -3.64 -4.99 2.76
C GLY A 46 -2.62 -3.89 2.99
N LEU A 47 -2.81 -3.20 4.09
CA LEU A 47 -2.00 -2.08 4.52
C LEU A 47 -0.94 -2.55 5.52
N TYR A 48 0.28 -2.16 5.27
CA TYR A 48 1.44 -2.34 6.15
C TYR A 48 2.07 -0.98 6.47
N SER A 49 2.76 -0.91 7.60
CA SER A 49 3.64 0.19 7.94
C SER A 49 5.09 -0.29 8.03
N LEU A 50 6.00 0.49 7.51
CA LEU A 50 7.44 0.28 7.56
C LEU A 50 8.08 1.47 8.25
N ASP A 51 8.77 1.21 9.35
CA ASP A 51 9.49 2.25 10.06
C ASP A 51 10.72 2.70 9.27
N LEU A 52 10.98 4.00 9.32
CA LEU A 52 12.27 4.56 8.93
C LEU A 52 13.03 4.93 10.19
N ILE A 53 14.24 4.44 10.29
CA ILE A 53 15.16 4.64 11.43
C ILE A 53 16.45 5.29 10.94
N GLU A 54 17.37 5.56 11.87
CA GLU A 54 18.66 6.18 11.60
C GLU A 54 18.57 7.43 10.71
N ASN A 55 17.80 8.42 11.19
CA ASN A 55 17.50 9.64 10.43
C ASN A 55 16.87 9.37 9.05
N GLU A 56 15.98 8.39 8.98
CA GLU A 56 15.26 7.99 7.77
C GLU A 56 16.15 7.37 6.68
N THR A 57 17.32 6.85 7.04
CA THR A 57 18.24 6.22 6.10
C THR A 57 18.19 4.69 6.12
N GLU A 58 17.47 4.09 7.06
CA GLU A 58 17.33 2.63 7.19
C GLU A 58 15.88 2.21 7.37
N PHE A 59 15.57 0.99 6.95
CA PHE A 59 14.28 0.37 7.23
C PHE A 59 14.32 -0.31 8.61
N GLY A 60 13.32 0.00 9.41
CA GLY A 60 13.05 -0.67 10.67
C GLY A 60 12.03 -1.80 10.53
N ASN A 61 11.10 -1.85 11.47
CA ASN A 61 10.07 -2.89 11.49
C ASN A 61 9.05 -2.72 10.36
N LEU A 62 8.63 -3.85 9.81
CA LEU A 62 7.50 -3.93 8.89
C LEU A 62 6.34 -4.59 9.62
N ASP A 63 5.29 -3.84 9.87
CA ASP A 63 4.15 -4.28 10.65
C ASP A 63 2.85 -4.28 9.83
N PRO A 64 2.00 -5.31 9.95
CA PRO A 64 0.68 -5.30 9.38
C PRO A 64 -0.21 -4.30 10.14
N VAL A 65 -0.88 -3.41 9.42
CA VAL A 65 -1.81 -2.42 9.98
C VAL A 65 -3.26 -2.84 9.75
N LEU A 66 -3.57 -3.26 8.55
CA LEU A 66 -4.88 -3.79 8.19
C LEU A 66 -4.72 -4.79 7.05
N VAL A 67 -4.68 -6.06 7.38
CA VAL A 67 -4.58 -7.15 6.41
C VAL A 67 -5.84 -8.00 6.41
N PHE A 68 -6.11 -8.66 5.30
CA PHE A 68 -7.23 -9.59 5.14
C PHE A 68 -8.57 -9.06 5.68
N HIS A 69 -8.97 -7.92 5.20
CA HIS A 69 -10.31 -7.42 5.52
C HIS A 69 -11.32 -7.92 4.49
N LYS A 70 -12.49 -8.41 4.95
CA LYS A 70 -13.54 -8.99 4.08
C LYS A 70 -14.01 -8.10 2.92
N LYS A 71 -13.77 -6.80 3.01
CA LYS A 71 -14.09 -5.82 1.95
C LYS A 71 -12.88 -5.47 1.08
N MET A 72 -11.72 -6.05 1.35
CA MET A 72 -10.55 -5.86 0.51
C MET A 72 -10.53 -6.87 -0.62
N HIS A 73 -10.46 -6.36 -1.83
CA HIS A 73 -10.26 -7.15 -3.03
C HIS A 73 -9.34 -6.38 -3.97
N ILE A 74 -8.10 -6.82 -4.06
CA ILE A 74 -7.03 -6.13 -4.78
C ILE A 74 -6.94 -4.65 -4.36
N PRO A 75 -6.58 -4.35 -3.10
CA PRO A 75 -6.35 -2.98 -2.67
C PRO A 75 -5.17 -2.40 -3.47
N THR A 76 -5.24 -1.14 -3.90
CA THR A 76 -4.23 -0.59 -4.82
C THR A 76 -3.54 0.65 -4.28
N THR A 77 -4.26 1.60 -3.75
CA THR A 77 -3.68 2.88 -3.38
C THR A 77 -4.19 3.38 -2.04
N LEU A 78 -3.48 4.34 -1.49
CA LEU A 78 -3.87 5.02 -0.26
C LEU A 78 -3.59 6.51 -0.33
N SER A 79 -4.32 7.25 0.48
CA SER A 79 -4.06 8.65 0.77
C SER A 79 -4.06 8.88 2.27
N ILE A 80 -3.26 9.84 2.74
CA ILE A 80 -3.20 10.22 4.13
C ILE A 80 -3.62 11.68 4.24
N VAL A 81 -4.66 11.93 5.02
CA VAL A 81 -5.16 13.28 5.29
C VAL A 81 -5.14 13.48 6.80
N GLN A 82 -4.32 14.41 7.26
CA GLN A 82 -4.04 14.61 8.68
C GLN A 82 -3.47 13.31 9.31
N ASN A 83 -4.23 12.60 10.15
CA ASN A 83 -3.87 11.33 10.77
C ASN A 83 -4.81 10.19 10.35
N GLN A 84 -5.48 10.33 9.24
CA GLN A 84 -6.41 9.33 8.74
C GLN A 84 -5.93 8.76 7.43
N ILE A 85 -5.99 7.44 7.29
CA ILE A 85 -5.63 6.72 6.07
C ILE A 85 -6.91 6.35 5.34
N TYR A 86 -6.95 6.67 4.05
CA TYR A 86 -7.99 6.26 3.12
C TYR A 86 -7.38 5.26 2.15
N ILE A 87 -7.99 4.09 2.04
CA ILE A 87 -7.50 2.98 1.21
C ILE A 87 -8.55 2.70 0.13
N LEU A 88 -8.12 2.62 -1.11
CA LEU A 88 -8.93 2.00 -2.14
C LEU A 88 -8.88 0.48 -1.93
N ALA A 89 -9.85 -0.04 -1.20
CA ALA A 89 -9.83 -1.40 -0.70
C ALA A 89 -10.31 -2.44 -1.73
N ASN A 90 -11.16 -2.02 -2.66
CA ASN A 90 -11.64 -2.87 -3.75
C ASN A 90 -11.50 -2.12 -5.08
N SER A 91 -10.46 -2.46 -5.83
CA SER A 91 -10.19 -1.84 -7.13
C SER A 91 -10.91 -2.52 -8.28
N GLN A 92 -11.35 -3.76 -8.09
CA GLN A 92 -11.97 -4.60 -9.14
C GLN A 92 -11.09 -4.76 -10.41
N LEU A 93 -9.76 -4.61 -10.28
CA LEU A 93 -8.83 -4.69 -11.40
C LEU A 93 -8.82 -6.07 -12.08
N ASP A 94 -9.19 -7.12 -11.36
CA ASP A 94 -9.34 -8.46 -11.92
C ASP A 94 -10.51 -8.61 -12.90
N LEU A 95 -11.40 -7.62 -12.96
CA LEU A 95 -12.49 -7.53 -13.93
C LEU A 95 -12.11 -6.69 -15.16
N LEU A 96 -10.90 -6.15 -15.21
CA LEU A 96 -10.39 -5.37 -16.33
C LEU A 96 -9.50 -6.22 -17.22
N GLU A 97 -9.82 -6.29 -18.50
CA GLU A 97 -8.94 -6.89 -19.52
C GLU A 97 -7.80 -5.91 -19.82
N ALA A 98 -6.57 -6.31 -19.48
CA ALA A 98 -5.40 -5.43 -19.52
C ALA A 98 -5.04 -4.91 -20.92
N ASN A 99 -5.29 -5.71 -21.97
CA ASN A 99 -4.92 -5.35 -23.34
C ASN A 99 -5.92 -4.42 -24.03
N THR A 100 -7.18 -4.51 -23.64
CA THR A 100 -8.28 -3.80 -24.29
C THR A 100 -8.89 -2.71 -23.42
N ASN A 101 -8.54 -2.66 -22.14
CA ASN A 101 -9.17 -1.79 -21.15
C ASN A 101 -10.69 -1.95 -21.06
N THR A 102 -11.20 -3.16 -21.37
CA THR A 102 -12.62 -3.48 -21.30
C THR A 102 -12.94 -4.29 -20.06
N ILE A 103 -14.17 -4.20 -19.60
CA ILE A 103 -14.66 -5.00 -18.47
C ILE A 103 -14.97 -6.40 -18.98
N ILE A 104 -14.34 -7.42 -18.37
CA ILE A 104 -14.47 -8.83 -18.75
C ILE A 104 -15.91 -9.33 -18.51
N ASP A 105 -16.47 -8.96 -17.35
CA ASP A 105 -17.83 -9.39 -16.97
C ASP A 105 -18.48 -8.31 -16.10
N SER A 106 -19.34 -7.51 -16.72
CA SER A 106 -20.03 -6.42 -16.04
C SER A 106 -21.03 -6.87 -14.96
N SER A 107 -21.47 -8.13 -14.99
CA SER A 107 -22.38 -8.68 -13.98
C SER A 107 -21.68 -8.90 -12.62
N LYS A 108 -20.35 -8.94 -12.60
CA LYS A 108 -19.53 -9.11 -11.39
C LYS A 108 -19.11 -7.79 -10.78
N LEU A 109 -19.36 -6.66 -11.44
CA LEU A 109 -19.06 -5.37 -10.85
C LEU A 109 -19.90 -5.16 -9.60
N THR A 110 -19.27 -4.66 -8.56
CA THR A 110 -19.96 -4.17 -7.37
C THR A 110 -20.27 -2.68 -7.50
N ASP A 111 -21.29 -2.21 -6.81
CA ASP A 111 -21.82 -0.85 -6.97
C ASP A 111 -20.80 0.25 -6.66
N THR A 112 -19.77 -0.04 -5.86
CA THR A 112 -18.81 0.98 -5.44
C THR A 112 -17.42 0.40 -5.15
N TYR A 113 -16.42 1.21 -5.41
CA TYR A 113 -15.09 1.03 -4.83
C TYR A 113 -15.16 1.35 -3.34
N VAL A 114 -14.66 0.44 -2.51
CA VAL A 114 -14.67 0.62 -1.06
C VAL A 114 -13.44 1.37 -0.63
N ILE A 115 -13.62 2.58 -0.16
CA ILE A 115 -12.54 3.34 0.48
C ILE A 115 -12.63 3.11 1.98
N LYS A 116 -11.63 2.46 2.54
CA LYS A 116 -11.53 2.21 3.97
C LYS A 116 -10.85 3.39 4.65
N LYS A 117 -11.55 4.01 5.59
CA LYS A 117 -10.99 5.04 6.46
C LYS A 117 -10.44 4.39 7.73
N MET A 118 -9.25 4.80 8.12
CA MET A 118 -8.59 4.38 9.35
C MET A 118 -7.96 5.58 10.04
N ASP A 119 -7.93 5.55 11.36
CA ASP A 119 -7.16 6.50 12.14
C ASP A 119 -5.75 5.93 12.37
N ILE A 120 -4.75 6.76 12.11
CA ILE A 120 -3.37 6.44 12.46
C ILE A 120 -3.22 6.75 13.95
N HIS A 121 -3.29 5.73 14.78
CA HIS A 121 -3.00 5.90 16.19
C HIS A 121 -1.52 6.27 16.35
N LYS A 122 -1.27 7.30 17.14
CA LYS A 122 0.06 7.56 17.66
C LYS A 122 0.41 6.36 18.54
N ASN A 123 1.27 5.47 18.08
CA ASN A 123 2.01 4.64 19.02
C ASN A 123 2.88 5.60 19.82
N GLN A 124 2.48 5.81 21.05
CA GLN A 124 3.26 6.54 22.04
C GLN A 124 4.48 5.71 22.43
#